data_e10130a3c7f5e64705fc3e47e47117e5
#
_entry.id   e10130a3c7f5e64705fc3e47e47117e5
#
_cell.length_a   1.000
_cell.length_b   1.000
_cell.length_c   1.000
_cell.angle_alpha   90.00
_cell.angle_beta   90.00
_cell.angle_gamma   90.00
#
_symmetry.space_group_name_H-M   'P 1'
#
loop_
_entity.id
_entity.type
_entity.pdbx_description
1 polymer ?
#
loop_
_entity_poly.entity_id
_entity_poly.type
_entity_poly.pdbx_seq_one_letter_code
_entity_poly.pdbx_strand_id
1 'polypeptide(L)'
;MMNYYNDRDSKLIPGKLDGTWWEGGSMFMILIQYWFLTGDTQFNSAVQEGMYWQKGDDDFFPTNYSQYLGNDDQVFWGLAAITAAELNFPEKDGQPSWVSLAQGVFNTQVPRWDTSSCQGGLRWQIWPYQDGYGTKNAISNGGLFQLSARLALYTGNHTYAQWAERIWDWSATTPLLKEKNWNIADSTTTEANCKDHGDWQWTYNYATYISGAAYMYNYVRHSFPFFFFLFFSSVSLSPSSRIFHSPHSIPSTCTDH
;
A
#
# COMPACT_ATOMS: atom_id res chain seq x y z
N MET A 1 5.42 14.90 16.53
CA MET A 1 5.67 14.69 15.09
C MET A 1 6.00 16.02 14.40
N MET A 2 5.09 17.01 14.33
CA MET A 2 5.33 18.28 13.61
C MET A 2 6.46 19.13 14.17
N ASN A 3 6.72 19.14 15.47
CA ASN A 3 7.91 19.82 16.02
C ASN A 3 9.20 19.23 15.44
N TYR A 4 9.28 17.90 15.34
CA TYR A 4 10.42 17.23 14.72
C TYR A 4 10.56 17.59 13.23
N TYR A 5 9.47 17.61 12.48
CA TYR A 5 9.45 18.02 11.09
C TYR A 5 9.90 19.47 10.89
N ASN A 6 9.38 20.40 11.69
CA ASN A 6 9.66 21.84 11.58
C ASN A 6 11.08 22.25 12.01
N ASP A 7 11.74 21.45 12.85
CA ASP A 7 13.07 21.75 13.38
C ASP A 7 14.22 21.23 12.49
N ARG A 8 13.88 20.56 11.39
CA ARG A 8 14.84 19.90 10.50
C ARG A 8 14.95 20.58 9.13
N ASP A 9 15.65 19.90 8.21
CA ASP A 9 15.88 20.34 6.83
C ASP A 9 14.59 20.53 6.01
N SER A 10 13.42 20.13 6.52
CA SER A 10 12.12 20.38 5.92
C SER A 10 11.83 21.84 5.60
N LYS A 11 12.49 22.78 6.29
CA LYS A 11 12.43 24.21 5.95
C LYS A 11 13.06 24.53 4.59
N LEU A 12 14.01 23.69 4.14
CA LEU A 12 14.72 23.84 2.87
C LEU A 12 14.16 22.93 1.79
N ILE A 13 13.67 21.74 2.17
CA ILE A 13 13.16 20.72 1.28
C ILE A 13 11.84 20.21 1.87
N PRO A 14 10.69 20.81 1.48
CA PRO A 14 9.39 20.40 1.97
C PRO A 14 9.12 18.90 1.76
N GLY A 15 8.58 18.24 2.76
CA GLY A 15 8.32 16.82 2.75
C GLY A 15 9.49 15.91 3.15
N LYS A 16 10.70 16.46 3.27
CA LYS A 16 11.86 15.67 3.69
C LYS A 16 11.87 15.50 5.22
N LEU A 17 12.03 14.25 5.66
CA LEU A 17 12.48 13.91 7.01
C LEU A 17 13.94 13.46 6.98
N ASP A 18 14.66 13.68 8.06
CA ASP A 18 16.06 13.24 8.16
C ASP A 18 16.13 11.71 8.16
N GLY A 19 17.03 11.21 7.31
CA GLY A 19 17.38 9.78 7.25
C GLY A 19 16.53 8.94 6.33
N THR A 20 15.22 9.17 6.27
CA THR A 20 14.32 8.31 5.50
C THR A 20 13.25 9.10 4.75
N TRP A 21 13.28 9.04 3.43
CA TRP A 21 12.36 9.78 2.57
C TRP A 21 10.91 9.27 2.64
N TRP A 22 10.71 7.95 2.71
CA TRP A 22 9.37 7.32 2.75
C TRP A 22 8.56 7.69 4.00
N GLU A 23 9.23 7.97 5.12
CA GLU A 23 8.56 8.38 6.37
C GLU A 23 7.81 9.71 6.20
N GLY A 24 8.25 10.59 5.30
CA GLY A 24 7.52 11.80 4.92
C GLY A 24 6.13 11.47 4.37
N GLY A 25 6.05 10.50 3.46
CA GLY A 25 4.77 10.02 2.92
C GLY A 25 3.87 9.44 4.01
N SER A 26 4.42 8.61 4.89
CA SER A 26 3.68 8.04 6.03
C SER A 26 3.18 9.12 6.99
N MET A 27 4.00 10.11 7.29
CA MET A 27 3.63 11.24 8.14
C MET A 27 2.47 12.03 7.55
N PHE A 28 2.52 12.37 6.27
CA PHE A 28 1.46 13.12 5.62
C PHE A 28 0.17 12.32 5.51
N MET A 29 0.23 11.02 5.28
CA MET A 29 -0.95 10.16 5.34
C MET A 29 -1.65 10.24 6.70
N ILE A 30 -0.90 10.22 7.80
CA ILE A 30 -1.43 10.37 9.17
C ILE A 30 -2.03 11.76 9.39
N LEU A 31 -1.38 12.83 8.89
CA LEU A 31 -1.89 14.19 9.03
C LEU A 31 -3.17 14.45 8.22
N ILE A 32 -3.31 13.82 7.05
CA ILE A 32 -4.55 13.84 6.26
C ILE A 32 -5.69 13.16 7.05
N GLN A 33 -5.42 11.99 7.65
CA GLN A 33 -6.39 11.29 8.49
C GLN A 33 -6.75 12.11 9.75
N TYR A 34 -5.76 12.73 10.38
CA TYR A 34 -5.96 13.63 11.51
C TYR A 34 -6.90 14.78 11.14
N TRP A 35 -6.62 15.49 10.03
CA TRP A 35 -7.50 16.53 9.53
C TRP A 35 -8.93 16.03 9.30
N PHE A 36 -9.09 14.89 8.64
CA PHE A 36 -10.41 14.32 8.35
C PHE A 36 -11.19 13.99 9.62
N LEU A 37 -10.53 13.44 10.63
CA LEU A 37 -11.18 13.01 11.87
C LEU A 37 -11.48 14.17 12.85
N THR A 38 -10.68 15.24 12.80
CA THR A 38 -10.77 16.33 13.79
C THR A 38 -11.28 17.63 13.22
N GLY A 39 -11.25 17.82 11.90
CA GLY A 39 -11.51 19.10 11.23
C GLY A 39 -10.39 20.14 11.41
N ASP A 40 -9.29 19.80 12.11
CA ASP A 40 -8.19 20.73 12.34
C ASP A 40 -7.33 20.90 11.09
N THR A 41 -7.27 22.14 10.58
CA THR A 41 -6.60 22.48 9.32
C THR A 41 -5.17 23.02 9.51
N GLN A 42 -4.66 23.07 10.75
CA GLN A 42 -3.38 23.72 11.05
C GLN A 42 -2.18 23.16 10.25
N PHE A 43 -2.25 21.88 9.83
CA PHE A 43 -1.16 21.22 9.11
C PHE A 43 -1.41 21.08 7.60
N ASN A 44 -2.58 21.47 7.10
CA ASN A 44 -2.96 21.24 5.69
C ASN A 44 -1.99 21.88 4.70
N SER A 45 -1.52 23.10 4.99
CA SER A 45 -0.53 23.80 4.14
C SER A 45 0.80 23.03 4.07
N ALA A 46 1.28 22.52 5.21
CA ALA A 46 2.52 21.74 5.26
C ALA A 46 2.39 20.41 4.50
N VAL A 47 1.22 19.75 4.60
CA VAL A 47 0.92 18.52 3.84
C VAL A 47 0.92 18.80 2.33
N GLN A 48 0.17 19.83 1.89
CA GLN A 48 0.13 20.20 0.47
C GLN A 48 1.51 20.56 -0.07
N GLU A 49 2.24 21.43 0.64
CA GLU A 49 3.58 21.85 0.22
C GLU A 49 4.53 20.67 0.12
N GLY A 50 4.57 19.81 1.14
CA GLY A 50 5.46 18.65 1.16
C GLY A 50 5.13 17.63 0.10
N MET A 51 3.87 17.24 -0.06
CA MET A 51 3.47 16.25 -1.05
C MET A 51 3.69 16.75 -2.48
N TYR A 52 3.32 17.99 -2.79
CA TYR A 52 3.56 18.52 -4.14
C TYR A 52 5.03 18.80 -4.44
N TRP A 53 5.84 19.10 -3.44
CA TRP A 53 7.29 19.23 -3.63
C TRP A 53 7.93 17.88 -3.96
N GLN A 54 7.47 16.80 -3.33
CA GLN A 54 8.04 15.46 -3.50
C GLN A 54 7.43 14.67 -4.66
N LYS A 55 6.47 15.23 -5.38
CA LYS A 55 5.72 14.52 -6.42
C LYS A 55 6.54 14.02 -7.62
N GLY A 56 7.74 14.60 -7.85
CA GLY A 56 8.52 14.30 -9.06
C GLY A 56 7.75 14.64 -10.34
N ASP A 57 7.77 13.73 -11.31
CA ASP A 57 6.98 13.81 -12.55
C ASP A 57 5.56 13.23 -12.34
N ASP A 58 4.91 13.66 -11.23
CA ASP A 58 3.56 13.25 -10.80
C ASP A 58 3.45 11.76 -10.39
N ASP A 59 4.56 11.15 -9.97
CA ASP A 59 4.65 9.72 -9.63
C ASP A 59 5.40 9.45 -8.32
N PHE A 60 5.76 10.47 -7.56
CA PHE A 60 6.64 10.37 -6.39
C PHE A 60 7.94 9.60 -6.69
N PHE A 61 8.58 9.98 -7.79
CA PHE A 61 9.90 9.49 -8.15
C PHE A 61 10.85 10.67 -8.46
N PRO A 62 11.09 11.56 -7.48
CA PRO A 62 11.82 12.79 -7.70
C PRO A 62 13.29 12.52 -8.04
N THR A 63 13.81 13.21 -9.05
CA THR A 63 15.15 13.00 -9.62
C THR A 63 16.27 13.02 -8.57
N ASN A 64 16.15 13.86 -7.52
CA ASN A 64 17.14 13.98 -6.47
C ASN A 64 17.27 12.72 -5.59
N TYR A 65 16.25 11.89 -5.53
CA TYR A 65 16.22 10.68 -4.70
C TYR A 65 16.13 9.39 -5.50
N SER A 66 15.68 9.45 -6.75
CA SER A 66 15.33 8.29 -7.58
C SER A 66 16.42 7.22 -7.63
N GLN A 67 17.69 7.61 -7.57
CA GLN A 67 18.83 6.68 -7.60
C GLN A 67 19.01 5.86 -6.31
N TYR A 68 18.32 6.23 -5.23
CA TYR A 68 18.42 5.59 -3.91
C TYR A 68 17.13 4.89 -3.48
N LEU A 69 16.01 5.11 -4.19
CA LEU A 69 14.69 4.63 -3.77
C LEU A 69 14.50 3.16 -4.06
N GLY A 70 13.80 2.50 -3.13
CA GLY A 70 13.12 1.25 -3.33
C GLY A 70 11.69 1.44 -3.86
N ASN A 71 11.07 0.35 -4.31
CA ASN A 71 9.66 0.37 -4.69
C ASN A 71 8.74 0.64 -3.48
N ASP A 72 9.12 0.21 -2.30
CA ASP A 72 8.43 0.50 -1.04
C ASP A 72 8.47 1.99 -0.69
N ASP A 73 9.63 2.65 -0.83
CA ASP A 73 9.74 4.08 -0.58
C ASP A 73 8.71 4.87 -1.40
N GLN A 74 8.60 4.57 -2.69
CA GLN A 74 7.68 5.24 -3.59
C GLN A 74 6.21 4.96 -3.24
N VAL A 75 5.88 3.71 -2.89
CA VAL A 75 4.49 3.34 -2.64
C VAL A 75 3.91 4.01 -1.39
N PHE A 76 4.70 4.31 -0.36
CA PHE A 76 4.21 5.05 0.80
C PHE A 76 3.63 6.43 0.43
N TRP A 77 4.26 7.14 -0.51
CA TRP A 77 3.73 8.40 -1.02
C TRP A 77 2.48 8.20 -1.87
N GLY A 78 2.44 7.13 -2.67
CA GLY A 78 1.23 6.73 -3.41
C GLY A 78 0.05 6.44 -2.48
N LEU A 79 0.31 5.77 -1.35
CA LEU A 79 -0.70 5.50 -0.32
C LEU A 79 -1.15 6.78 0.40
N ALA A 80 -0.27 7.75 0.60
CA ALA A 80 -0.66 9.06 1.11
C ALA A 80 -1.56 9.80 0.10
N ALA A 81 -1.22 9.79 -1.18
CA ALA A 81 -1.99 10.43 -2.23
C ALA A 81 -3.40 9.81 -2.39
N ILE A 82 -3.52 8.49 -2.42
CA ILE A 82 -4.85 7.87 -2.48
C ILE A 82 -5.65 8.12 -1.21
N THR A 83 -5.02 8.22 -0.03
CA THR A 83 -5.69 8.62 1.20
C THR A 83 -6.25 10.04 1.10
N ALA A 84 -5.47 10.97 0.53
CA ALA A 84 -5.93 12.33 0.29
C ALA A 84 -7.13 12.38 -0.66
N ALA A 85 -7.10 11.59 -1.75
CA ALA A 85 -8.21 11.49 -2.69
C ALA A 85 -9.49 10.93 -2.03
N GLU A 86 -9.38 9.82 -1.31
CA GLU A 86 -10.52 9.16 -0.64
C GLU A 86 -11.18 10.03 0.42
N LEU A 87 -10.40 10.83 1.13
CA LEU A 87 -10.88 11.71 2.19
C LEU A 87 -11.23 13.12 1.68
N ASN A 88 -11.15 13.39 0.38
CA ASN A 88 -11.35 14.70 -0.24
C ASN A 88 -10.47 15.79 0.40
N PHE A 89 -9.21 15.47 0.68
CA PHE A 89 -8.26 16.45 1.20
C PHE A 89 -8.08 17.60 0.19
N PRO A 90 -8.08 18.87 0.63
CA PRO A 90 -8.03 20.00 -0.28
C PRO A 90 -6.86 19.93 -1.28
N GLU A 91 -7.17 20.09 -2.57
CA GLU A 91 -6.20 20.22 -3.64
C GLU A 91 -5.70 21.66 -3.74
N LYS A 92 -4.59 21.88 -4.44
CA LYS A 92 -4.04 23.21 -4.70
C LYS A 92 -4.19 23.51 -6.19
N ASP A 93 -4.70 24.70 -6.50
CA ASP A 93 -4.89 25.15 -7.88
C ASP A 93 -3.62 25.00 -8.71
N GLY A 94 -3.76 24.47 -9.94
CA GLY A 94 -2.67 24.24 -10.86
C GLY A 94 -1.76 23.05 -10.53
N GLN A 95 -2.07 22.29 -9.49
CA GLN A 95 -1.40 21.04 -9.16
C GLN A 95 -2.23 19.82 -9.64
N PRO A 96 -1.58 18.66 -9.86
CA PRO A 96 -2.28 17.43 -10.19
C PRO A 96 -3.21 17.01 -9.03
N SER A 97 -4.31 16.32 -9.35
CA SER A 97 -5.20 15.76 -8.33
C SER A 97 -4.50 14.66 -7.53
N TRP A 98 -4.96 14.46 -6.28
CA TRP A 98 -4.41 13.39 -5.43
C TRP A 98 -4.53 12.00 -6.06
N VAL A 99 -5.67 11.74 -6.73
CA VAL A 99 -5.84 10.44 -7.41
C VAL A 99 -4.88 10.29 -8.58
N SER A 100 -4.58 11.36 -9.34
CA SER A 100 -3.62 11.27 -10.45
C SER A 100 -2.20 10.97 -9.97
N LEU A 101 -1.78 11.52 -8.82
CA LEU A 101 -0.49 11.20 -8.21
C LEU A 101 -0.42 9.73 -7.74
N ALA A 102 -1.50 9.20 -7.17
CA ALA A 102 -1.59 7.78 -6.81
C ALA A 102 -1.52 6.88 -8.05
N GLN A 103 -2.18 7.28 -9.14
CA GLN A 103 -2.11 6.59 -10.45
C GLN A 103 -0.71 6.67 -11.05
N GLY A 104 0.00 7.78 -10.88
CA GLY A 104 1.39 7.94 -11.30
C GLY A 104 2.28 6.88 -10.66
N VAL A 105 2.19 6.68 -9.35
CA VAL A 105 2.93 5.62 -8.64
C VAL A 105 2.60 4.24 -9.20
N PHE A 106 1.32 3.92 -9.37
CA PHE A 106 0.91 2.66 -9.95
C PHE A 106 1.50 2.46 -11.36
N ASN A 107 1.39 3.48 -12.21
CA ASN A 107 1.84 3.43 -13.60
C ASN A 107 3.36 3.26 -13.73
N THR A 108 4.14 3.74 -12.76
CA THR A 108 5.60 3.57 -12.74
C THR A 108 6.03 2.27 -12.10
N GLN A 109 5.27 1.71 -11.16
CA GLN A 109 5.60 0.44 -10.50
C GLN A 109 5.22 -0.79 -11.33
N VAL A 110 4.07 -0.76 -12.00
CA VAL A 110 3.60 -1.89 -12.82
C VAL A 110 4.61 -2.34 -13.89
N PRO A 111 5.27 -1.45 -14.65
CA PRO A 111 6.32 -1.86 -15.60
C PRO A 111 7.56 -2.51 -14.95
N ARG A 112 7.76 -2.32 -13.63
CA ARG A 112 8.85 -2.96 -12.87
C ARG A 112 8.49 -4.36 -12.36
N TRP A 113 7.28 -4.85 -12.65
CA TRP A 113 6.88 -6.22 -12.33
C TRP A 113 7.81 -7.22 -12.99
N ASP A 114 8.64 -7.89 -12.20
CA ASP A 114 9.73 -8.73 -12.72
C ASP A 114 9.28 -10.17 -12.94
N THR A 115 9.01 -10.51 -14.20
CA THR A 115 8.68 -11.88 -14.62
C THR A 115 9.92 -12.73 -14.96
N SER A 116 11.10 -12.14 -15.00
CA SER A 116 12.34 -12.85 -15.30
C SER A 116 12.82 -13.75 -14.15
N SER A 117 12.37 -13.44 -12.94
CA SER A 117 12.65 -14.24 -11.73
C SER A 117 11.36 -14.48 -10.95
N CYS A 118 11.24 -15.67 -10.34
CA CYS A 118 10.11 -16.06 -9.49
C CYS A 118 8.73 -15.89 -10.15
N GLN A 119 8.64 -15.84 -11.46
CA GLN A 119 7.41 -15.69 -12.26
C GLN A 119 6.59 -14.42 -11.95
N GLY A 120 7.16 -13.43 -11.32
CA GLY A 120 6.49 -12.19 -10.98
C GLY A 120 7.07 -11.51 -9.74
N GLY A 121 6.41 -10.44 -9.32
CA GLY A 121 6.74 -9.69 -8.10
C GLY A 121 7.64 -8.48 -8.34
N LEU A 122 7.40 -7.43 -7.54
CA LEU A 122 8.33 -6.31 -7.46
C LEU A 122 9.58 -6.69 -6.67
N ARG A 123 10.71 -6.24 -7.14
CA ARG A 123 11.95 -6.22 -6.34
C ARG A 123 11.83 -5.15 -5.25
N TRP A 124 12.56 -5.33 -4.16
CA TRP A 124 12.70 -4.26 -3.16
C TRP A 124 13.35 -3.03 -3.80
N GLN A 125 14.57 -3.18 -4.28
CA GLN A 125 15.32 -2.10 -4.91
C GLN A 125 14.96 -1.96 -6.40
N ILE A 126 15.01 -0.71 -6.90
CA ILE A 126 14.69 -0.39 -8.28
C ILE A 126 15.89 -0.63 -9.20
N TRP A 127 17.10 -0.36 -8.71
CA TRP A 127 18.30 -0.37 -9.52
C TRP A 127 19.21 -1.56 -9.25
N PRO A 128 19.77 -2.19 -10.30
CA PRO A 128 20.63 -3.39 -10.14
C PRO A 128 21.90 -3.18 -9.30
N TYR A 129 22.36 -1.95 -9.16
CA TYR A 129 23.56 -1.64 -8.36
C TYR A 129 23.28 -1.49 -6.87
N GLN A 130 22.01 -1.52 -6.46
CA GLN A 130 21.64 -1.37 -5.06
C GLN A 130 21.71 -2.72 -4.33
N ASP A 131 22.22 -2.68 -3.11
CA ASP A 131 22.15 -3.82 -2.20
C ASP A 131 20.70 -4.19 -1.95
N GLY A 132 20.35 -5.47 -2.07
CA GLY A 132 18.96 -5.94 -1.96
C GLY A 132 18.19 -5.97 -3.28
N TYR A 133 18.79 -5.66 -4.44
CA TYR A 133 18.12 -5.80 -5.74
C TYR A 133 17.63 -7.24 -6.02
N GLY A 134 18.35 -8.25 -5.51
CA GLY A 134 17.93 -9.65 -5.56
C GLY A 134 16.76 -10.01 -4.62
N THR A 135 16.27 -9.06 -3.82
CA THR A 135 15.21 -9.28 -2.84
C THR A 135 13.85 -8.87 -3.39
N LYS A 136 12.82 -9.68 -3.16
CA LYS A 136 11.41 -9.33 -3.32
C LYS A 136 10.77 -9.33 -1.93
N ASN A 137 10.29 -8.16 -1.47
CA ASN A 137 9.81 -8.00 -0.10
C ASN A 137 8.28 -7.80 -0.03
N ALA A 138 7.73 -8.09 1.13
CA ALA A 138 6.31 -8.00 1.37
C ALA A 138 5.80 -6.57 1.29
N ILE A 139 6.59 -5.58 1.75
CA ILE A 139 6.13 -4.19 1.74
C ILE A 139 6.02 -3.60 0.34
N SER A 140 6.97 -3.85 -0.57
CA SER A 140 6.87 -3.37 -1.97
C SER A 140 5.65 -4.01 -2.67
N ASN A 141 5.48 -5.32 -2.51
CA ASN A 141 4.40 -6.06 -3.15
C ASN A 141 3.04 -5.80 -2.47
N GLY A 142 2.97 -5.84 -1.15
CA GLY A 142 1.77 -5.52 -0.38
C GLY A 142 1.35 -4.07 -0.51
N GLY A 143 2.31 -3.14 -0.61
CA GLY A 143 2.03 -1.72 -0.87
C GLY A 143 1.39 -1.50 -2.24
N LEU A 144 1.95 -2.10 -3.31
CA LEU A 144 1.35 -2.04 -4.64
C LEU A 144 -0.01 -2.77 -4.68
N PHE A 145 -0.17 -3.89 -3.98
CA PHE A 145 -1.46 -4.56 -3.81
C PHE A 145 -2.50 -3.63 -3.19
N GLN A 146 -2.17 -3.01 -2.06
CA GLN A 146 -3.05 -2.07 -1.37
C GLN A 146 -3.40 -0.86 -2.24
N LEU A 147 -2.41 -0.26 -2.93
CA LEU A 147 -2.62 0.87 -3.83
C LEU A 147 -3.55 0.49 -4.99
N SER A 148 -3.32 -0.66 -5.61
CA SER A 148 -4.15 -1.19 -6.69
C SER A 148 -5.60 -1.42 -6.24
N ALA A 149 -5.80 -2.05 -5.09
CA ALA A 149 -7.12 -2.30 -4.51
C ALA A 149 -7.89 -1.00 -4.21
N ARG A 150 -7.20 0.01 -3.67
CA ARG A 150 -7.77 1.33 -3.38
C ARG A 150 -8.13 2.08 -4.66
N LEU A 151 -7.24 2.09 -5.64
CA LEU A 151 -7.52 2.69 -6.96
C LEU A 151 -8.68 2.01 -7.66
N ALA A 152 -8.79 0.67 -7.56
CA ALA A 152 -9.93 -0.07 -8.12
C ALA A 152 -11.26 0.39 -7.51
N LEU A 153 -11.34 0.46 -6.17
CA LEU A 153 -12.56 0.89 -5.48
C LEU A 153 -12.88 2.37 -5.75
N TYR A 154 -11.87 3.23 -5.72
CA TYR A 154 -12.05 4.67 -5.90
C TYR A 154 -12.48 5.05 -7.33
N THR A 155 -11.86 4.42 -8.34
CA THR A 155 -12.08 4.77 -9.76
C THR A 155 -13.12 3.90 -10.47
N GLY A 156 -13.44 2.72 -9.92
CA GLY A 156 -14.24 1.69 -10.61
C GLY A 156 -13.51 1.00 -11.75
N ASN A 157 -12.23 1.30 -12.00
CA ASN A 157 -11.48 0.73 -13.12
C ASN A 157 -10.98 -0.67 -12.80
N HIS A 158 -11.48 -1.65 -13.56
CA HIS A 158 -11.18 -3.07 -13.39
C HIS A 158 -9.69 -3.43 -13.57
N THR A 159 -8.92 -2.63 -14.32
CA THR A 159 -7.49 -2.88 -14.50
C THR A 159 -6.73 -2.88 -13.18
N TYR A 160 -7.09 -1.98 -12.26
CA TYR A 160 -6.47 -1.96 -10.93
C TYR A 160 -6.84 -3.18 -10.09
N ALA A 161 -8.09 -3.66 -10.18
CA ALA A 161 -8.52 -4.88 -9.52
C ALA A 161 -7.77 -6.11 -10.03
N GLN A 162 -7.59 -6.24 -11.34
CA GLN A 162 -6.80 -7.31 -11.96
C GLN A 162 -5.34 -7.31 -11.48
N TRP A 163 -4.76 -6.13 -11.27
CA TRP A 163 -3.42 -6.04 -10.70
C TRP A 163 -3.38 -6.43 -9.23
N ALA A 164 -4.37 -6.02 -8.46
CA ALA A 164 -4.48 -6.44 -7.06
C ALA A 164 -4.59 -7.98 -6.96
N GLU A 165 -5.46 -8.62 -7.75
CA GLU A 165 -5.56 -10.07 -7.82
C GLU A 165 -4.25 -10.73 -8.21
N ARG A 166 -3.59 -10.25 -9.26
CA ARG A 166 -2.29 -10.76 -9.72
C ARG A 166 -1.22 -10.72 -8.63
N ILE A 167 -1.15 -9.61 -7.87
CA ILE A 167 -0.15 -9.47 -6.81
C ILE A 167 -0.47 -10.41 -5.66
N TRP A 168 -1.73 -10.53 -5.28
CA TRP A 168 -2.17 -11.48 -4.26
C TRP A 168 -1.83 -12.91 -4.63
N ASP A 169 -2.26 -13.36 -5.81
CA ASP A 169 -2.03 -14.71 -6.30
C ASP A 169 -0.53 -15.03 -6.36
N TRP A 170 0.27 -14.12 -6.90
CA TRP A 170 1.72 -14.30 -6.91
C TRP A 170 2.29 -14.39 -5.49
N SER A 171 1.87 -13.52 -4.57
CA SER A 171 2.36 -13.55 -3.18
C SER A 171 2.03 -14.87 -2.49
N ALA A 172 0.85 -15.45 -2.77
CA ALA A 172 0.42 -16.76 -2.24
C ALA A 172 1.23 -17.95 -2.81
N THR A 173 1.87 -17.80 -3.97
CA THR A 173 2.79 -18.81 -4.52
C THR A 173 4.18 -18.79 -3.90
N THR A 174 4.48 -17.76 -3.10
CA THR A 174 5.77 -17.52 -2.44
C THR A 174 5.64 -17.61 -0.92
N PRO A 175 6.74 -17.59 -0.17
CA PRO A 175 6.66 -17.50 1.29
C PRO A 175 6.13 -16.16 1.81
N LEU A 176 6.00 -15.12 0.96
CA LEU A 176 5.54 -13.80 1.40
C LEU A 176 4.12 -13.84 1.95
N LEU A 177 3.23 -14.67 1.40
CA LEU A 177 1.87 -14.84 1.91
C LEU A 177 1.54 -16.33 2.07
N LYS A 178 1.45 -16.81 3.31
CA LYS A 178 1.08 -18.20 3.61
C LYS A 178 -0.38 -18.28 4.02
N GLU A 179 -1.26 -18.58 3.09
CA GLU A 179 -2.71 -18.64 3.33
C GLU A 179 -3.11 -19.66 4.41
N LYS A 180 -2.31 -20.71 4.64
CA LYS A 180 -2.62 -21.73 5.65
C LYS A 180 -2.70 -21.17 7.08
N ASN A 181 -1.87 -20.17 7.41
CA ASN A 181 -1.77 -19.57 8.74
C ASN A 181 -1.73 -18.04 8.70
N TRP A 182 -1.89 -17.43 7.52
CA TRP A 182 -1.87 -16.01 7.28
C TRP A 182 -0.56 -15.31 7.68
N ASN A 183 0.53 -16.07 7.75
CA ASN A 183 1.84 -15.48 7.99
C ASN A 183 2.32 -14.74 6.73
N ILE A 184 2.88 -13.55 6.96
CA ILE A 184 3.51 -12.72 5.95
C ILE A 184 4.99 -12.63 6.28
N ALA A 185 5.81 -13.31 5.49
CA ALA A 185 7.26 -13.20 5.60
C ALA A 185 7.71 -11.83 5.07
N ASP A 186 8.78 -11.29 5.63
CA ASP A 186 9.29 -9.99 5.22
C ASP A 186 9.81 -9.99 3.79
N SER A 187 10.56 -11.00 3.42
CA SER A 187 11.25 -11.05 2.14
C SER A 187 11.52 -12.47 1.65
N THR A 188 11.83 -12.56 0.36
CA THR A 188 12.35 -13.75 -0.33
C THR A 188 13.39 -13.31 -1.37
N THR A 189 14.25 -14.22 -1.85
CA THR A 189 15.33 -13.88 -2.77
C THR A 189 15.16 -14.51 -4.14
N THR A 190 15.63 -13.82 -5.16
CA THR A 190 15.63 -14.32 -6.54
C THR A 190 16.63 -15.48 -6.74
N GLU A 191 17.73 -15.49 -5.98
CA GLU A 191 18.72 -16.58 -5.98
C GLU A 191 18.12 -17.91 -5.52
N ALA A 192 17.22 -17.85 -4.53
CA ALA A 192 16.48 -19.02 -4.07
C ALA A 192 15.22 -19.30 -4.88
N ASN A 193 15.03 -18.61 -6.01
CA ASN A 193 13.81 -18.69 -6.81
C ASN A 193 12.54 -18.43 -5.96
N CYS A 194 12.62 -17.49 -5.04
CA CYS A 194 11.58 -17.10 -4.10
C CYS A 194 11.01 -18.25 -3.25
N LYS A 195 11.86 -19.21 -2.85
CA LYS A 195 11.47 -20.33 -1.98
C LYS A 195 11.98 -20.18 -0.56
N ASP A 196 12.92 -19.27 -0.34
CA ASP A 196 13.43 -18.88 0.97
C ASP A 196 12.54 -17.78 1.59
N HIS A 197 12.72 -17.55 2.87
CA HIS A 197 12.10 -16.41 3.56
C HIS A 197 12.96 -15.95 4.73
N GLY A 198 12.90 -14.65 5.02
CA GLY A 198 13.41 -14.10 6.26
C GLY A 198 12.49 -14.45 7.44
N ASP A 199 13.06 -14.57 8.64
CA ASP A 199 12.31 -14.92 9.86
C ASP A 199 11.59 -13.72 10.50
N TRP A 200 11.93 -12.51 10.06
CA TRP A 200 11.34 -11.27 10.57
C TRP A 200 9.89 -11.11 10.12
N GLN A 201 9.06 -10.61 11.03
CA GLN A 201 7.67 -10.27 10.76
C GLN A 201 7.42 -8.84 11.23
N TRP A 202 6.89 -8.02 10.34
CA TRP A 202 6.62 -6.61 10.59
C TRP A 202 5.14 -6.31 10.47
N THR A 203 4.61 -5.54 11.40
CA THR A 203 3.19 -5.18 11.43
C THR A 203 2.73 -4.45 10.17
N TYR A 204 3.58 -3.62 9.57
CA TYR A 204 3.25 -2.89 8.34
C TYR A 204 3.03 -3.82 7.13
N ASN A 205 3.74 -4.95 7.05
CA ASN A 205 3.51 -5.96 6.01
C ASN A 205 2.09 -6.54 6.12
N TYR A 206 1.68 -6.90 7.32
CA TYR A 206 0.30 -7.36 7.56
C TYR A 206 -0.72 -6.28 7.23
N ALA A 207 -0.46 -5.04 7.63
CA ALA A 207 -1.37 -3.92 7.41
C ALA A 207 -1.65 -3.69 5.92
N THR A 208 -0.63 -3.77 5.04
CA THR A 208 -0.82 -3.58 3.59
C THR A 208 -1.69 -4.68 2.98
N TYR A 209 -1.45 -5.95 3.32
CA TYR A 209 -2.25 -7.07 2.80
C TYR A 209 -3.67 -7.08 3.36
N ILE A 210 -3.86 -6.85 4.65
CA ILE A 210 -5.20 -6.78 5.27
C ILE A 210 -6.01 -5.62 4.67
N SER A 211 -5.40 -4.45 4.55
CA SER A 211 -6.06 -3.27 3.98
C SER A 211 -6.42 -3.51 2.52
N GLY A 212 -5.48 -3.98 1.70
CA GLY A 212 -5.75 -4.29 0.29
C GLY A 212 -6.89 -5.30 0.12
N ALA A 213 -6.89 -6.37 0.92
CA ALA A 213 -7.96 -7.37 0.88
C ALA A 213 -9.33 -6.79 1.28
N ALA A 214 -9.38 -5.90 2.27
CA ALA A 214 -10.60 -5.21 2.66
C ALA A 214 -11.14 -4.29 1.54
N TYR A 215 -10.27 -3.57 0.84
CA TYR A 215 -10.66 -2.75 -0.30
C TYR A 215 -11.14 -3.60 -1.48
N MET A 216 -10.47 -4.72 -1.79
CA MET A 216 -10.92 -5.65 -2.84
C MET A 216 -12.28 -6.28 -2.50
N TYR A 217 -12.51 -6.65 -1.25
CA TYR A 217 -13.82 -7.14 -0.80
C TYR A 217 -14.92 -6.09 -1.06
N ASN A 218 -14.68 -4.83 -0.72
CA ASN A 218 -15.63 -3.76 -0.98
C ASN A 218 -15.81 -3.52 -2.49
N TYR A 219 -14.74 -3.53 -3.28
CA TYR A 219 -14.81 -3.40 -4.73
C TYR A 219 -15.72 -4.46 -5.37
N VAL A 220 -15.54 -5.73 -5.00
CA VAL A 220 -16.38 -6.82 -5.53
C VAL A 220 -17.84 -6.63 -5.13
N ARG A 221 -18.12 -6.27 -3.89
CA ARG A 221 -19.51 -6.01 -3.43
C ARG A 221 -20.18 -4.88 -4.19
N HIS A 222 -19.46 -3.81 -4.49
CA HIS A 222 -20.00 -2.66 -5.23
C HIS A 222 -20.15 -2.92 -6.72
N SER A 223 -19.21 -3.64 -7.32
CA SER A 223 -19.19 -3.90 -8.76
C SER A 223 -20.16 -5.01 -9.17
N PHE A 224 -20.48 -5.95 -8.28
CA PHE A 224 -21.31 -7.12 -8.57
C PHE A 224 -22.41 -7.34 -7.52
N PRO A 225 -23.30 -6.39 -7.25
CA PRO A 225 -24.30 -6.51 -6.17
C PRO A 225 -25.27 -7.70 -6.37
N PHE A 226 -25.52 -8.13 -7.61
CA PHE A 226 -26.41 -9.25 -7.92
C PHE A 226 -25.76 -10.64 -7.83
N PHE A 227 -24.46 -10.76 -8.05
CA PHE A 227 -23.76 -12.05 -7.97
C PHE A 227 -23.67 -12.57 -6.53
N PHE A 228 -23.58 -11.69 -5.56
CA PHE A 228 -23.52 -12.07 -4.14
C PHE A 228 -24.83 -12.71 -3.65
N PHE A 229 -25.98 -12.26 -4.16
CA PHE A 229 -27.28 -12.86 -3.79
C PHE A 229 -27.52 -14.24 -4.43
N LEU A 230 -26.99 -14.50 -5.63
CA LEU A 230 -27.19 -15.77 -6.33
C LEU A 230 -26.21 -16.86 -5.86
N PHE A 231 -24.99 -16.50 -5.45
CA PHE A 231 -24.02 -17.48 -4.96
C PHE A 231 -24.33 -17.98 -3.54
N PHE A 232 -24.86 -17.15 -2.66
CA PHE A 232 -25.25 -17.58 -1.31
C PHE A 232 -26.57 -18.36 -1.25
N SER A 233 -27.41 -18.27 -2.26
CA SER A 233 -28.64 -19.07 -2.35
C SER A 233 -28.47 -20.43 -3.03
N SER A 234 -27.34 -20.71 -3.67
CA SER A 234 -27.13 -21.95 -4.43
C SER A 234 -25.86 -22.74 -4.03
N VAL A 235 -25.04 -22.26 -3.10
CA VAL A 235 -23.88 -23.03 -2.63
C VAL A 235 -24.23 -23.74 -1.32
N SER A 236 -24.62 -24.97 -1.44
CA SER A 236 -24.46 -25.98 -0.40
C SER A 236 -22.96 -26.07 -0.10
N LEU A 237 -22.55 -25.53 1.03
CA LEU A 237 -21.14 -25.42 1.47
C LEU A 237 -20.52 -26.80 1.60
N SER A 238 -19.63 -27.16 0.68
CA SER A 238 -18.63 -28.19 0.90
C SER A 238 -17.64 -27.74 2.02
N PRO A 239 -17.25 -28.63 2.96
CA PRO A 239 -16.47 -28.22 4.14
C PRO A 239 -15.05 -27.70 3.90
N SER A 240 -14.61 -27.58 2.64
CA SER A 240 -13.25 -27.18 2.28
C SER A 240 -13.05 -25.71 1.89
N SER A 241 -14.10 -24.89 1.87
CA SER A 241 -13.99 -23.45 1.55
C SER A 241 -14.46 -22.56 2.72
N ARG A 242 -13.72 -22.62 3.84
CA ARG A 242 -13.96 -21.71 4.95
C ARG A 242 -13.06 -20.49 4.86
N ILE A 243 -13.50 -19.42 4.28
CA ILE A 243 -12.85 -18.10 4.39
C ILE A 243 -13.83 -17.06 4.89
N PHE A 244 -14.92 -17.16 5.35
CA PHE A 244 -15.68 -16.12 6.08
C PHE A 244 -16.83 -16.79 6.85
N HIS A 245 -16.66 -17.03 8.13
CA HIS A 245 -17.77 -17.21 9.05
C HIS A 245 -17.71 -16.21 10.22
N SER A 246 -18.79 -15.60 10.35
CA SER A 246 -19.51 -14.78 11.31
C SER A 246 -19.08 -14.79 12.80
N PRO A 247 -19.36 -13.72 13.55
CA PRO A 247 -18.78 -13.41 14.84
C PRO A 247 -19.36 -14.27 15.96
N HIS A 248 -18.51 -14.95 16.68
CA HIS A 248 -18.88 -15.44 18.00
C HIS A 248 -18.64 -14.35 19.06
N SER A 249 -19.71 -14.11 19.78
CA SER A 249 -19.83 -13.35 21.02
C SER A 249 -18.57 -13.37 21.88
N ILE A 250 -18.10 -12.19 22.22
CA ILE A 250 -17.07 -11.94 23.23
C ILE A 250 -17.71 -12.19 24.61
N PRO A 251 -17.16 -13.07 25.45
CA PRO A 251 -17.56 -13.11 26.85
C PRO A 251 -16.95 -11.91 27.60
N SER A 252 -17.82 -11.11 28.18
CA SER A 252 -17.45 -10.09 29.14
C SER A 252 -17.00 -10.74 30.46
N THR A 253 -15.70 -10.81 30.71
CA THR A 253 -15.16 -10.83 32.07
C THR A 253 -13.75 -10.25 32.04
N CYS A 254 -13.65 -8.95 32.30
CA CYS A 254 -12.47 -8.37 32.90
C CYS A 254 -12.73 -8.30 34.38
N THR A 255 -12.04 -9.09 35.18
CA THR A 255 -11.89 -8.87 36.62
C THR A 255 -10.46 -8.44 36.88
N ASP A 256 -10.37 -7.32 37.57
CA ASP A 256 -9.17 -6.67 38.07
C ASP A 256 -8.20 -7.62 38.79
N HIS A 257 -6.91 -7.48 38.47
CA HIS A 257 -5.81 -7.42 39.47
C HIS A 257 -4.60 -6.72 38.81
#